data_27a84c13dc5351a47a48875776538c78
#
_entry.id   27a84c13dc5351a47a48875776538c78
#
_cell.length_a   1.000
_cell.length_b   1.000
_cell.length_c   1.000
_cell.angle_alpha   90.00
_cell.angle_beta   90.00
_cell.angle_gamma   90.00
#
_symmetry.space_group_name_H-M   'P 1'
#
loop_
_entity.id
_entity.type
_entity.pdbx_description
1 polymer ?
#
loop_
_entity_poly.entity_id
_entity_poly.type
_entity_poly.pdbx_seq_one_letter_code
_entity_poly.pdbx_strand_id
1 'polypeptide(L)'
;MANPQDHAISARIATDTGKLLLDIRERLFAQGADSWTVKDTGDLEAHRFIMNALREHFPDDGILSEEGRDDLSRLEKERVWIVDPLDGTREFGEPGRSDWAVHVALTENGTPT
;
A
#
# COMPACT_ATOMS: atom_id res chain seq x y z
N MET A 1 -13.74 -1.60 -17.08
CA MET A 1 -14.18 -2.37 -15.92
C MET A 1 -13.07 -3.28 -15.43
N ALA A 2 -12.87 -3.36 -14.11
CA ALA A 2 -11.87 -4.27 -13.56
C ALA A 2 -12.24 -5.71 -13.91
N ASN A 3 -11.26 -6.52 -14.32
CA ASN A 3 -11.47 -7.93 -14.61
C ASN A 3 -11.01 -8.79 -13.41
N PRO A 4 -11.32 -10.09 -13.40
CA PRO A 4 -10.90 -10.96 -12.30
C PRO A 4 -9.39 -10.96 -12.06
N GLN A 5 -8.60 -10.80 -13.12
CA GLN A 5 -7.14 -10.75 -12.99
C GLN A 5 -6.68 -9.48 -12.27
N ASP A 6 -7.31 -8.33 -12.53
CA ASP A 6 -7.01 -7.08 -11.82
C ASP A 6 -7.24 -7.25 -10.32
N HIS A 7 -8.37 -7.86 -9.95
CA HIS A 7 -8.68 -8.12 -8.54
C HIS A 7 -7.71 -9.11 -7.91
N ALA A 8 -7.34 -10.17 -8.63
CA ALA A 8 -6.41 -11.18 -8.13
C ALA A 8 -5.02 -10.58 -7.88
N ILE A 9 -4.53 -9.76 -8.80
CA ILE A 9 -3.22 -9.11 -8.68
C ILE A 9 -3.23 -8.10 -7.53
N SER A 10 -4.26 -7.26 -7.43
CA SER A 10 -4.34 -6.27 -6.35
C SER A 10 -4.45 -6.91 -4.98
N ALA A 11 -5.22 -8.00 -4.85
CA ALA A 11 -5.33 -8.74 -3.61
C ALA A 11 -3.98 -9.36 -3.22
N ARG A 12 -3.22 -9.87 -4.20
CA ARG A 12 -1.89 -10.43 -3.96
C ARG A 12 -0.91 -9.35 -3.52
N ILE A 13 -0.95 -8.18 -4.16
CA ILE A 13 -0.10 -7.04 -3.76
C ILE A 13 -0.38 -6.66 -2.31
N ALA A 14 -1.66 -6.53 -1.94
CA ALA A 14 -2.05 -6.18 -0.57
C ALA A 14 -1.59 -7.24 0.43
N THR A 15 -1.75 -8.52 0.10
CA THR A 15 -1.33 -9.64 0.95
C THR A 15 0.19 -9.64 1.15
N ASP A 16 0.94 -9.49 0.06
CA ASP A 16 2.41 -9.49 0.12
C ASP A 16 2.94 -8.27 0.87
N THR A 17 2.28 -7.12 0.72
CA THR A 17 2.61 -5.93 1.49
C THR A 17 2.37 -6.16 2.98
N GLY A 18 1.27 -6.80 3.34
CA GLY A 18 0.98 -7.15 4.74
C GLY A 18 2.05 -8.05 5.34
N LYS A 19 2.53 -9.03 4.58
CA LYS A 19 3.62 -9.92 5.02
C LYS A 19 4.92 -9.15 5.22
N LEU A 20 5.24 -8.24 4.30
CA LEU A 20 6.41 -7.37 4.40
C LEU A 20 6.33 -6.53 5.67
N LEU A 21 5.18 -5.93 5.95
CA LEU A 21 4.96 -5.11 7.13
C LEU A 21 5.13 -5.90 8.42
N LEU A 22 4.61 -7.13 8.47
CA LEU A 22 4.78 -7.99 9.64
C LEU A 22 6.26 -8.30 9.88
N ASP A 23 7.02 -8.59 8.82
CA ASP A 23 8.45 -8.86 8.91
C ASP A 23 9.22 -7.63 9.41
N ILE A 24 8.94 -6.46 8.86
CA ILE A 24 9.58 -5.20 9.26
C ILE A 24 9.31 -4.93 10.73
N ARG A 25 8.07 -5.03 11.15
CA ARG A 25 7.65 -4.78 12.52
C ARG A 25 8.36 -5.68 13.51
N GLU A 26 8.35 -6.98 13.23
CA GLU A 26 8.99 -7.97 14.09
C GLU A 26 10.50 -7.73 14.20
N ARG A 27 11.15 -7.49 13.06
CA ARG A 27 12.60 -7.22 13.00
C ARG A 27 12.99 -5.98 13.79
N LEU A 28 12.25 -4.88 13.58
CA LEU A 28 12.56 -3.61 14.22
C LEU A 28 12.33 -3.66 15.73
N PHE A 29 11.25 -4.25 16.19
CA PHE A 29 11.04 -4.41 17.63
C PHE A 29 12.08 -5.32 18.27
N ALA A 30 12.51 -6.38 17.58
CA ALA A 30 13.58 -7.26 18.07
C ALA A 30 14.91 -6.53 18.20
N GLN A 31 15.13 -5.47 17.39
CA GLN A 31 16.33 -4.63 17.45
C GLN A 31 16.20 -3.49 18.47
N GLY A 32 15.07 -3.38 19.16
CA GLY A 32 14.83 -2.33 20.13
C GLY A 32 14.36 -1.01 19.53
N ALA A 33 13.89 -0.99 18.30
CA ALA A 33 13.38 0.22 17.66
C ALA A 33 12.15 0.74 18.41
N ASP A 34 11.98 2.07 18.44
CA ASP A 34 10.79 2.68 19.02
C ASP A 34 9.60 2.65 18.05
N SER A 35 8.41 2.97 18.57
CA SER A 35 7.18 2.97 17.77
C SER A 35 7.23 3.92 16.60
N TRP A 36 7.87 5.07 16.76
CA TRP A 36 8.02 6.04 15.68
C TRP A 36 8.81 5.46 14.51
N THR A 37 9.95 4.83 14.80
CA THR A 37 10.78 4.20 13.77
C THR A 37 10.03 3.09 13.05
N VAL A 38 9.28 2.26 13.80
CA VAL A 38 8.48 1.18 13.22
C VAL A 38 7.40 1.73 12.28
N LYS A 39 6.69 2.77 12.71
CA LYS A 39 5.64 3.40 11.89
C LYS A 39 6.21 4.02 10.62
N ASP A 40 7.27 4.80 10.74
CA ASP A 40 7.87 5.50 9.62
C ASP A 40 8.44 4.53 8.59
N THR A 41 9.16 3.51 9.06
CA THR A 41 9.72 2.48 8.17
C THR A 41 8.60 1.69 7.48
N GLY A 42 7.56 1.33 8.22
CA GLY A 42 6.41 0.60 7.66
C GLY A 42 5.73 1.38 6.55
N ASP A 43 5.43 2.65 6.79
CA ASP A 43 4.81 3.51 5.78
C ASP A 43 5.67 3.61 4.52
N LEU A 44 6.95 3.87 4.68
CA LEU A 44 7.87 4.06 3.56
C LEU A 44 8.05 2.79 2.74
N GLU A 45 8.31 1.67 3.40
CA GLU A 45 8.59 0.41 2.71
C GLU A 45 7.33 -0.17 2.05
N ALA A 46 6.17 -0.05 2.71
CA ALA A 46 4.90 -0.45 2.11
C ALA A 46 4.59 0.37 0.86
N HIS A 47 4.79 1.69 0.93
CA HIS A 47 4.59 2.58 -0.21
C HIS A 47 5.48 2.14 -1.38
N ARG A 48 6.77 1.95 -1.15
CA ARG A 48 7.71 1.54 -2.19
C ARG A 48 7.33 0.22 -2.83
N PHE A 49 6.98 -0.75 -1.99
CA PHE A 49 6.62 -2.09 -2.46
C PHE A 49 5.39 -2.04 -3.38
N ILE A 50 4.32 -1.35 -2.94
CA ILE A 50 3.08 -1.27 -3.70
C ILE A 50 3.29 -0.49 -5.00
N MET A 51 4.00 0.65 -4.95
CA MET A 51 4.25 1.45 -6.14
C MET A 51 5.02 0.66 -7.19
N ASN A 52 6.06 -0.06 -6.78
CA ASN A 52 6.84 -0.87 -7.70
C ASN A 52 6.00 -2.00 -8.31
N ALA A 53 5.18 -2.66 -7.50
CA ALA A 53 4.32 -3.75 -7.97
C ALA A 53 3.26 -3.25 -8.95
N LEU A 54 2.62 -2.13 -8.66
CA LEU A 54 1.61 -1.55 -9.56
C LEU A 54 2.21 -1.09 -10.86
N ARG A 55 3.40 -0.48 -10.84
CA ARG A 55 4.08 -0.05 -12.07
C ARG A 55 4.51 -1.23 -12.92
N GLU A 56 4.89 -2.34 -12.30
CA GLU A 56 5.27 -3.56 -12.99
C GLU A 56 4.07 -4.23 -13.68
N HIS A 57 2.96 -4.35 -12.96
CA HIS A 57 1.76 -5.05 -13.46
C HIS A 57 0.83 -4.15 -14.28
N PHE A 58 0.79 -2.86 -13.98
CA PHE A 58 -0.15 -1.91 -14.60
C PHE A 58 0.57 -0.61 -14.98
N PRO A 59 1.55 -0.67 -15.91
CA PRO A 59 2.41 0.49 -16.21
C PRO A 59 1.66 1.70 -16.78
N ASP A 60 0.48 1.49 -17.37
CA ASP A 60 -0.29 2.57 -18.00
C ASP A 60 -1.33 3.18 -17.07
N ASP A 61 -1.53 2.62 -15.89
CA ASP A 61 -2.54 3.12 -14.95
C ASP A 61 -1.99 4.24 -14.08
N GLY A 62 -2.87 5.15 -13.65
CA GLY A 62 -2.53 6.16 -12.67
C GLY A 62 -2.52 5.58 -11.26
N ILE A 63 -1.81 6.24 -10.35
CA ILE A 63 -1.73 5.82 -8.96
C ILE A 63 -1.86 7.04 -8.06
N LEU A 64 -2.75 6.96 -7.06
CA LEU A 64 -2.88 7.95 -6.00
C LEU A 64 -2.56 7.28 -4.68
N SER A 65 -1.51 7.74 -4.00
CA SER A 65 -1.10 7.22 -2.70
C SER A 65 -0.99 8.37 -1.70
N GLU A 66 -1.52 8.17 -0.49
CA GLU A 66 -1.43 9.16 0.58
C GLU A 66 0.00 9.38 1.06
N GLU A 67 0.85 8.34 0.96
CA GLU A 67 2.24 8.40 1.42
C GLU A 67 3.20 8.97 0.38
N GLY A 68 2.76 9.12 -0.86
CA GLY A 68 3.56 9.59 -1.96
C GLY A 68 3.19 10.99 -2.39
N ARG A 69 4.06 11.57 -3.23
CA ARG A 69 3.75 12.83 -3.88
C ARG A 69 2.59 12.62 -4.85
N ASP A 70 1.63 13.53 -4.85
CA ASP A 70 0.53 13.50 -5.80
C ASP A 70 1.07 13.69 -7.22
N ASP A 71 0.83 12.73 -8.06
CA ASP A 71 1.20 12.78 -9.47
C ASP A 71 -0.03 13.18 -10.28
N LEU A 72 -0.02 14.42 -10.77
CA LEU A 72 -1.16 14.97 -11.51
C LEU A 72 -1.43 14.22 -12.81
N SER A 73 -0.51 13.37 -13.29
CA SER A 73 -0.75 12.56 -14.47
C SER A 73 -1.93 11.61 -14.31
N ARG A 74 -2.30 11.26 -13.06
CA ARG A 74 -3.48 10.42 -12.79
C ARG A 74 -4.77 11.03 -13.31
N LEU A 75 -4.84 12.36 -13.43
CA LEU A 75 -6.03 13.05 -13.90
C LEU A 75 -6.33 12.77 -15.38
N GLU A 76 -5.33 12.31 -16.13
CA GLU A 76 -5.47 11.97 -17.54
C GLU A 76 -5.73 10.49 -17.75
N LYS A 77 -5.75 9.69 -16.68
CA LYS A 77 -5.91 8.25 -16.76
C LYS A 77 -7.35 7.84 -16.44
N GLU A 78 -7.87 6.88 -17.22
CA GLU A 78 -9.17 6.30 -16.95
C GLU A 78 -9.13 5.36 -15.74
N ARG A 79 -8.01 4.67 -15.57
CA ARG A 79 -7.81 3.70 -14.50
C ARG A 79 -6.82 4.28 -13.50
N VAL A 80 -7.24 4.36 -12.25
CA VAL A 80 -6.40 4.90 -11.17
C VAL A 80 -6.49 3.98 -9.96
N TRP A 81 -5.33 3.58 -9.47
CA TRP A 81 -5.22 2.81 -8.24
C TRP A 81 -5.16 3.77 -7.05
N ILE A 82 -6.04 3.54 -6.10
CA ILE A 82 -6.06 4.28 -4.84
C ILE A 82 -5.35 3.41 -3.81
N VAL A 83 -4.29 3.93 -3.21
CA VAL A 83 -3.42 3.17 -2.32
C VAL A 83 -3.32 3.85 -0.97
N ASP A 84 -3.63 3.11 0.09
CA ASP A 84 -3.27 3.45 1.46
C ASP A 84 -2.33 2.33 1.94
N PRO A 85 -1.00 2.56 1.90
CA PRO A 85 -0.04 1.51 2.18
C PRO A 85 -0.13 0.97 3.61
N LEU A 86 -0.50 1.81 4.55
CA LEU A 86 -0.63 1.42 5.96
C LEU A 86 -1.69 2.28 6.65
N ASP A 87 -2.91 1.77 6.69
CA ASP A 87 -3.99 2.34 7.46
C ASP A 87 -3.89 1.82 8.89
N GLY A 88 -4.02 2.72 9.87
CA GLY A 88 -3.81 2.35 11.27
C GLY A 88 -2.34 2.35 11.65
N THR A 89 -1.59 3.35 11.19
CA THR A 89 -0.16 3.50 11.46
C THR A 89 0.15 3.46 12.96
N ARG A 90 -0.68 4.11 13.78
CA ARG A 90 -0.52 4.12 15.22
C ARG A 90 -0.57 2.69 15.79
N GLU A 91 -1.56 1.92 15.38
CA GLU A 91 -1.76 0.55 15.83
C GLU A 91 -0.63 -0.36 15.34
N PHE A 92 -0.15 -0.14 14.13
CA PHE A 92 1.01 -0.84 13.60
C PHE A 92 2.25 -0.62 14.47
N GLY A 93 2.44 0.59 14.98
CA GLY A 93 3.56 0.95 15.84
C GLY A 93 3.48 0.40 17.27
N GLU A 94 2.39 -0.28 17.64
CA GLU A 94 2.21 -0.88 18.96
C GLU A 94 2.39 -2.39 18.87
N PRO A 95 3.31 -2.99 19.67
CA PRO A 95 3.52 -4.45 19.63
C PRO A 95 2.24 -5.22 19.90
N GLY A 96 2.01 -6.27 19.11
CA GLY A 96 0.86 -7.15 19.28
C GLY A 96 -0.46 -6.65 18.71
N ARG A 97 -0.54 -5.40 18.23
CA ARG A 97 -1.77 -4.89 17.62
C ARG A 97 -1.92 -5.42 16.20
N SER A 98 -3.14 -5.77 15.82
CA SER A 98 -3.44 -6.28 14.48
C SER A 98 -4.52 -5.46 13.76
N ASP A 99 -4.95 -4.34 14.35
CA ASP A 99 -6.01 -3.48 13.80
C ASP A 99 -5.41 -2.40 12.88
N TRP A 100 -4.65 -2.84 11.90
CA TRP A 100 -4.10 -2.04 10.82
C TRP A 100 -4.32 -2.78 9.49
N ALA A 101 -4.25 -2.06 8.39
CA ALA A 101 -4.59 -2.65 7.09
C ALA A 101 -3.82 -2.01 5.94
N VAL A 102 -3.80 -2.72 4.82
CA VAL A 102 -3.27 -2.26 3.53
C VAL A 102 -4.44 -2.18 2.56
N HIS A 103 -4.60 -1.05 1.88
CA HIS A 103 -5.67 -0.85 0.92
C HIS A 103 -5.11 -0.57 -0.46
N VAL A 104 -5.53 -1.38 -1.44
CA VAL A 104 -5.19 -1.20 -2.86
C VAL A 104 -6.48 -1.39 -3.64
N ALA A 105 -7.02 -0.30 -4.18
CA ALA A 105 -8.31 -0.32 -4.87
C ALA A 105 -8.22 0.35 -6.24
N LEU A 106 -8.95 -0.20 -7.21
CA LEU A 106 -9.00 0.34 -8.57
C LEU A 106 -10.23 1.22 -8.75
N THR A 107 -10.05 2.37 -9.38
CA THR A 107 -11.16 3.17 -9.90
C THR A 107 -11.05 3.25 -11.41
N GLU A 108 -12.21 3.28 -12.08
CA GLU A 108 -12.29 3.53 -13.51
C GLU A 108 -13.20 4.72 -13.74
N ASN A 109 -12.68 5.74 -14.41
CA ASN A 109 -13.41 6.99 -14.66
C ASN A 109 -13.99 7.59 -13.37
N GLY A 110 -13.22 7.49 -12.27
CA GLY A 110 -13.60 8.03 -10.96
C GLY A 110 -14.56 7.17 -10.15
N THR A 111 -14.93 5.99 -10.65
CA THR A 111 -15.88 5.09 -9.96
C THR A 111 -15.15 3.84 -9.47
N PRO A 112 -15.30 3.45 -8.19
CA PRO A 112 -14.73 2.21 -7.68
C PRO A 112 -15.26 0.99 -8.43
N THR A 113 -14.40 0.01 -8.65
CA THR A 113 -14.79 -1.21 -9.40
C THR A 113 -14.54 -2.50 -8.62
#